data_44c276ad53d2e39ea849d81e0bb47ace
#
_entry.id   44c276ad53d2e39ea849d81e0bb47ace
#
_cell.length_a   1.000
_cell.length_b   1.000
_cell.length_c   1.000
_cell.angle_alpha   90.00
_cell.angle_beta   90.00
_cell.angle_gamma   90.00
#
_symmetry.space_group_name_H-M   'P 1'
#
loop_
_entity.id
_entity.type
_entity.pdbx_description
1 polymer ?
#
loop_
_entity_poly.entity_id
_entity_poly.type
_entity_poly.pdbx_seq_one_letter_code
_entity_poly.pdbx_strand_id
1 'polypeptide(L)'
;PVDIESEFHELRTRFWIATSLHTDPNNYVYYGNEAGQGLGLYRHSDAEAELRIKFRAEEKRAIHRFTSIDGPLRFHYREPRLFDPRSRVWYRDGRNAPDHTWTSVYIDFGTLQLVATRARRVLSANGAFEGVVATDVSLRALNDFLGRLDVSANGLAFIIEPDGNLIASSASPNVVTLPDCSGARLNAAQSGHPLLRAAYHA
;
A
#
# COMPACT_ATOMS: atom_id res chain seq x y z
N PRO A 1 4.75 1.52 -24.20
CA PRO A 1 4.24 1.52 -22.82
C PRO A 1 3.17 2.59 -22.66
N VAL A 2 2.17 2.29 -21.82
CA VAL A 2 1.13 3.25 -21.45
C VAL A 2 1.81 4.49 -20.86
N ASP A 3 1.69 5.62 -21.55
CA ASP A 3 2.17 6.90 -21.04
C ASP A 3 1.10 7.51 -20.12
N ILE A 4 1.40 7.59 -18.83
CA ILE A 4 0.45 8.08 -17.80
C ILE A 4 0.01 9.52 -18.08
N GLU A 5 0.86 10.36 -18.64
CA GLU A 5 0.53 11.76 -18.91
C GLU A 5 -0.52 11.88 -20.02
N SER A 6 -0.35 11.15 -21.13
CA SER A 6 -1.29 11.17 -22.26
C SER A 6 -2.61 10.45 -21.95
N GLU A 7 -2.58 9.39 -21.13
CA GLU A 7 -3.76 8.60 -20.77
C GLU A 7 -4.34 8.97 -19.38
N PHE A 8 -3.94 10.10 -18.83
CA PHE A 8 -4.24 10.51 -17.46
C PHE A 8 -5.74 10.50 -17.13
N HIS A 9 -6.56 11.06 -18.01
CA HIS A 9 -8.00 11.16 -17.77
C HIS A 9 -8.68 9.80 -17.74
N GLU A 10 -8.31 8.90 -18.65
CA GLU A 10 -8.86 7.54 -18.70
C GLU A 10 -8.45 6.72 -17.49
N LEU A 11 -7.17 6.78 -17.11
CA LEU A 11 -6.65 6.06 -15.93
C LEU A 11 -7.32 6.56 -14.65
N ARG A 12 -7.48 7.89 -14.50
CA ARG A 12 -8.21 8.48 -13.38
C ARG A 12 -9.64 7.96 -13.29
N THR A 13 -10.35 7.94 -14.43
CA THR A 13 -11.73 7.44 -14.51
C THR A 13 -11.82 5.96 -14.14
N ARG A 14 -10.96 5.13 -14.71
CA ARG A 14 -10.91 3.69 -14.40
C ARG A 14 -10.64 3.43 -12.92
N PHE A 15 -9.71 4.17 -12.30
CA PHE A 15 -9.39 4.03 -10.88
C PHE A 15 -10.52 4.52 -9.98
N TRP A 16 -11.21 5.61 -10.37
CA TRP A 16 -12.40 6.07 -9.67
C TRP A 16 -13.50 5.00 -9.65
N ILE A 17 -13.79 4.41 -10.81
CA ILE A 17 -14.80 3.34 -10.92
C ILE A 17 -14.37 2.11 -10.10
N ALA A 18 -13.13 1.66 -10.26
CA ALA A 18 -12.62 0.50 -9.54
C ALA A 18 -12.73 0.64 -8.02
N THR A 19 -12.41 1.83 -7.50
CA THR A 19 -12.48 2.12 -6.06
C THR A 19 -13.90 2.44 -5.57
N SER A 20 -14.88 2.61 -6.44
CA SER A 20 -16.29 2.83 -6.07
C SER A 20 -17.03 1.54 -5.70
N LEU A 21 -16.49 0.37 -6.02
CA LEU A 21 -17.10 -0.92 -5.71
C LEU A 21 -16.98 -1.33 -4.24
N HIS A 22 -16.08 -0.70 -3.50
CA HIS A 22 -15.80 -1.04 -2.11
C HIS A 22 -15.82 0.23 -1.26
N THR A 23 -16.52 0.16 -0.15
CA THR A 23 -16.52 1.21 0.90
C THR A 23 -15.39 1.01 1.93
N ASP A 24 -14.48 0.10 1.64
CA ASP A 24 -13.35 -0.20 2.51
C ASP A 24 -12.43 1.03 2.63
N PRO A 25 -12.11 1.49 3.84
CA PRO A 25 -11.30 2.69 4.07
C PRO A 25 -9.89 2.62 3.48
N ASN A 26 -9.45 1.45 2.98
CA ASN A 26 -8.12 1.27 2.38
C ASN A 26 -8.18 1.02 0.87
N ASN A 27 -9.18 1.54 0.21
CA ASN A 27 -9.38 1.36 -1.21
C ASN A 27 -8.36 2.17 -2.02
N TYR A 28 -7.23 1.56 -2.33
CA TYR A 28 -6.12 2.13 -3.08
C TYR A 28 -5.84 1.28 -4.31
N VAL A 29 -5.96 1.86 -5.49
CA VAL A 29 -5.60 1.26 -6.78
C VAL A 29 -4.54 2.13 -7.44
N TYR A 30 -3.50 1.51 -7.99
CA TYR A 30 -2.40 2.26 -8.58
C TYR A 30 -1.72 1.47 -9.70
N TYR A 31 -1.01 2.21 -10.54
CA TYR A 31 -0.27 1.72 -11.69
C TYR A 31 1.11 2.37 -11.75
N GLY A 32 2.10 1.61 -12.19
CA GLY A 32 3.44 2.11 -12.51
C GLY A 32 3.99 1.44 -13.75
N ASN A 33 4.82 2.16 -14.50
CA ASN A 33 5.43 1.68 -15.74
C ASN A 33 6.97 1.65 -15.70
N GLU A 34 7.60 1.13 -16.75
CA GLU A 34 9.06 1.05 -16.84
C GLU A 34 9.75 2.41 -16.96
N ALA A 35 9.04 3.44 -17.43
CA ALA A 35 9.55 4.82 -17.46
C ALA A 35 9.62 5.44 -16.04
N GLY A 36 9.19 4.73 -14.99
CA GLY A 36 9.17 5.23 -13.63
C GLY A 36 8.04 6.22 -13.35
N GLN A 37 7.06 6.31 -14.25
CA GLN A 37 5.83 7.04 -14.03
C GLN A 37 4.92 6.25 -13.08
N GLY A 38 4.03 6.93 -12.37
CA GLY A 38 3.09 6.31 -11.46
C GLY A 38 1.82 7.13 -11.27
N LEU A 39 0.70 6.44 -11.20
CA LEU A 39 -0.59 7.01 -10.85
C LEU A 39 -1.27 6.13 -9.82
N GLY A 40 -1.81 6.72 -8.76
CA GLY A 40 -2.58 5.98 -7.77
C GLY A 40 -3.76 6.79 -7.28
N LEU A 41 -4.90 6.12 -7.06
CA LEU A 41 -6.08 6.70 -6.47
C LEU A 41 -6.36 6.04 -5.13
N TYR A 42 -6.31 6.83 -4.08
CA TYR A 42 -6.65 6.43 -2.72
C TYR A 42 -7.98 7.08 -2.33
N ARG A 43 -8.96 6.26 -1.97
CA ARG A 43 -10.28 6.73 -1.57
C ARG A 43 -10.36 6.86 -0.06
N HIS A 44 -10.61 8.07 0.43
CA HIS A 44 -10.80 8.36 1.85
C HIS A 44 -12.23 8.07 2.30
N SER A 45 -13.20 8.34 1.43
CA SER A 45 -14.64 8.12 1.66
C SER A 45 -15.36 8.05 0.30
N ASP A 46 -16.67 7.86 0.31
CA ASP A 46 -17.48 7.91 -0.90
C ASP A 46 -17.40 9.28 -1.61
N ALA A 47 -17.15 10.34 -0.85
CA ALA A 47 -17.14 11.72 -1.33
C ALA A 47 -15.73 12.31 -1.51
N GLU A 48 -14.66 11.66 -1.08
CA GLU A 48 -13.31 12.21 -1.14
C GLU A 48 -12.27 11.18 -1.55
N ALA A 49 -11.46 11.55 -2.54
CA ALA A 49 -10.33 10.75 -2.99
C ALA A 49 -9.06 11.60 -3.13
N GLU A 50 -7.93 10.91 -3.06
CA GLU A 50 -6.60 11.46 -3.27
C GLU A 50 -5.97 10.81 -4.50
N LEU A 51 -5.45 11.63 -5.41
CA LEU A 51 -4.72 11.18 -6.58
C LEU A 51 -3.23 11.46 -6.39
N ARG A 52 -2.41 10.43 -6.49
CA ARG A 52 -0.95 10.45 -6.35
C ARG A 52 -0.33 10.35 -7.73
N ILE A 53 0.28 11.44 -8.20
CA ILE A 53 0.70 11.60 -9.59
C ILE A 53 2.20 11.71 -9.69
N LYS A 54 2.79 10.99 -10.64
CA LYS A 54 4.20 11.05 -11.01
C LYS A 54 4.35 10.83 -12.52
N PHE A 55 4.70 11.88 -13.26
CA PHE A 55 4.87 11.81 -14.72
C PHE A 55 6.33 11.54 -15.15
N ARG A 56 7.32 11.81 -14.31
CA ARG A 56 8.74 11.61 -14.62
C ARG A 56 9.46 10.85 -13.51
N ALA A 57 10.46 10.05 -13.89
CA ALA A 57 11.19 9.20 -12.96
C ALA A 57 11.87 9.97 -11.82
N GLU A 58 12.38 11.16 -12.12
CA GLU A 58 13.16 11.99 -11.20
C GLU A 58 12.30 12.90 -10.31
N GLU A 59 11.00 13.00 -10.57
CA GLU A 59 10.13 13.87 -9.76
C GLU A 59 9.52 13.14 -8.56
N LYS A 60 9.22 13.92 -7.53
CA LYS A 60 8.45 13.46 -6.37
C LYS A 60 6.97 13.47 -6.69
N ARG A 61 6.21 12.49 -6.19
CA ARG A 61 4.76 12.43 -6.41
C ARG A 61 4.06 13.69 -5.92
N ALA A 62 3.18 14.21 -6.76
CA ALA A 62 2.25 15.28 -6.42
C ALA A 62 0.93 14.67 -5.95
N ILE A 63 0.42 15.14 -4.83
CA ILE A 63 -0.81 14.68 -4.21
C ILE A 63 -1.90 15.70 -4.45
N HIS A 64 -3.01 15.25 -4.99
CA HIS A 64 -4.17 16.08 -5.27
C HIS A 64 -5.41 15.46 -4.65
N ARG A 65 -6.31 16.29 -4.10
CA ARG A 65 -7.62 15.88 -3.61
C ARG A 65 -8.71 16.26 -4.58
N PHE A 66 -9.77 15.46 -4.62
CA PHE A 66 -10.95 15.68 -5.44
C PHE A 66 -12.16 14.89 -4.90
N THR A 67 -13.37 15.25 -5.33
CA THR A 67 -14.61 14.78 -4.72
C THR A 67 -15.59 14.09 -5.70
N SER A 68 -15.24 14.06 -6.98
CA SER A 68 -16.06 13.39 -8.00
C SER A 68 -15.20 12.96 -9.18
N ILE A 69 -15.69 12.04 -9.99
CA ILE A 69 -14.97 11.44 -11.13
C ILE A 69 -14.35 12.49 -12.06
N ASP A 70 -15.08 13.57 -12.36
CA ASP A 70 -14.64 14.68 -13.20
C ASP A 70 -14.33 15.97 -12.41
N GLY A 71 -14.33 15.87 -11.07
CA GLY A 71 -14.10 17.00 -10.19
C GLY A 71 -12.72 17.62 -10.36
N PRO A 72 -12.57 18.91 -10.07
CA PRO A 72 -11.29 19.59 -10.17
C PRO A 72 -10.28 19.01 -9.17
N LEU A 73 -9.06 18.79 -9.65
CA LEU A 73 -7.94 18.38 -8.81
C LEU A 73 -7.41 19.58 -8.04
N ARG A 74 -7.44 19.48 -6.71
CA ARG A 74 -6.86 20.48 -5.81
C ARG A 74 -5.52 19.98 -5.33
N PHE A 75 -4.43 20.65 -5.72
CA PHE A 75 -3.10 20.32 -5.19
C PHE A 75 -3.10 20.38 -3.67
N HIS A 76 -2.55 19.34 -3.04
CA HIS A 76 -2.46 19.24 -1.58
C HIS A 76 -1.02 19.38 -1.11
N TYR A 77 -0.14 18.49 -1.55
CA TYR A 77 1.31 18.57 -1.26
C TYR A 77 2.11 17.71 -2.25
N ARG A 78 3.45 17.85 -2.15
CA ARG A 78 4.39 16.97 -2.82
C ARG A 78 5.10 16.11 -1.79
N GLU A 79 5.20 14.81 -2.03
CA GLU A 79 5.85 13.90 -1.07
C GLU A 79 7.29 14.31 -0.78
N PRO A 80 7.75 14.18 0.48
CA PRO A 80 9.13 14.57 0.85
C PRO A 80 10.18 13.64 0.26
N ARG A 81 9.85 12.36 0.06
CA ARG A 81 10.75 11.32 -0.48
C ARG A 81 10.47 11.04 -1.94
N LEU A 82 11.50 10.65 -2.69
CA LEU A 82 11.34 10.17 -4.07
C LEU A 82 10.75 8.75 -4.04
N PHE A 83 9.59 8.60 -4.69
CA PHE A 83 8.97 7.31 -4.93
C PHE A 83 9.36 6.82 -6.32
N ASP A 84 9.93 5.61 -6.41
CA ASP A 84 10.12 4.92 -7.69
C ASP A 84 9.30 3.61 -7.67
N PRO A 85 8.26 3.49 -8.52
CA PRO A 85 7.43 2.29 -8.56
C PRO A 85 8.26 1.03 -8.84
N ARG A 86 9.29 1.12 -9.68
CA ARG A 86 10.12 -0.01 -10.12
C ARG A 86 10.91 -0.65 -8.98
N SER A 87 11.23 0.10 -7.95
CA SER A 87 11.92 -0.38 -6.76
C SER A 87 11.00 -1.09 -5.75
N ARG A 88 9.68 -1.00 -5.93
CA ARG A 88 8.70 -1.50 -4.95
C ARG A 88 8.46 -3.01 -5.11
N VAL A 89 8.14 -3.66 -3.99
CA VAL A 89 7.88 -5.11 -3.93
C VAL A 89 6.75 -5.48 -4.91
N TRP A 90 5.63 -4.77 -4.85
CA TRP A 90 4.47 -5.03 -5.72
C TRP A 90 4.79 -4.95 -7.21
N TYR A 91 5.68 -4.01 -7.60
CA TYR A 91 6.06 -3.86 -9.01
C TYR A 91 6.93 -5.03 -9.49
N ARG A 92 7.94 -5.41 -8.71
CA ARG A 92 8.84 -6.52 -9.04
C ARG A 92 8.11 -7.85 -9.07
N ASP A 93 7.29 -8.12 -8.06
CA ASP A 93 6.53 -9.35 -7.97
C ASP A 93 5.46 -9.43 -9.06
N GLY A 94 4.70 -8.34 -9.28
CA GLY A 94 3.69 -8.27 -10.34
C GLY A 94 4.26 -8.38 -11.74
N ARG A 95 5.45 -7.80 -12.01
CA ARG A 95 6.16 -7.94 -13.29
C ARG A 95 6.55 -9.38 -13.58
N ASN A 96 7.03 -10.11 -12.58
CA ASN A 96 7.57 -11.46 -12.73
C ASN A 96 6.48 -12.55 -12.71
N ALA A 97 5.31 -12.25 -12.17
CA ALA A 97 4.22 -13.20 -12.09
C ALA A 97 3.60 -13.48 -13.48
N PRO A 98 3.24 -14.73 -13.79
CA PRO A 98 2.60 -15.06 -15.07
C PRO A 98 1.21 -14.44 -15.20
N ASP A 99 0.48 -14.25 -14.11
CA ASP A 99 -0.83 -13.61 -14.03
C ASP A 99 -0.86 -12.58 -12.91
N HIS A 100 -1.60 -12.82 -11.83
CA HIS A 100 -1.58 -11.97 -10.62
C HIS A 100 -0.81 -12.64 -9.50
N THR A 101 -0.35 -11.83 -8.56
CA THR A 101 0.34 -12.34 -7.36
C THR A 101 -0.08 -11.54 -6.13
N TRP A 102 0.08 -12.16 -4.95
CA TRP A 102 0.11 -11.48 -3.68
C TRP A 102 1.54 -11.29 -3.24
N THR A 103 1.89 -10.09 -2.81
CA THR A 103 3.20 -9.83 -2.20
C THR A 103 3.27 -10.43 -0.80
N SER A 104 4.48 -10.61 -0.29
CA SER A 104 4.69 -10.67 1.16
C SER A 104 4.19 -9.38 1.83
N VAL A 105 3.95 -9.42 3.14
CA VAL A 105 3.59 -8.22 3.92
C VAL A 105 4.77 -7.26 3.95
N TYR A 106 4.51 -5.97 3.64
CA TYR A 106 5.52 -4.92 3.68
C TYR A 106 4.91 -3.59 4.17
N ILE A 107 5.77 -2.60 4.40
CA ILE A 107 5.35 -1.27 4.83
C ILE A 107 5.04 -0.41 3.61
N ASP A 108 3.80 0.09 3.54
CA ASP A 108 3.41 1.05 2.50
C ASP A 108 4.23 2.34 2.60
N PHE A 109 4.64 2.85 1.44
CA PHE A 109 5.52 4.01 1.35
C PHE A 109 4.89 5.30 1.87
N GLY A 110 3.59 5.49 1.64
CA GLY A 110 2.88 6.72 1.98
C GLY A 110 2.28 6.70 3.36
N THR A 111 1.65 5.59 3.77
CA THR A 111 0.92 5.48 5.03
C THR A 111 1.77 4.95 6.19
N LEU A 112 2.92 4.34 5.90
CA LEU A 112 3.77 3.62 6.86
C LEU A 112 3.03 2.49 7.60
N GLN A 113 1.97 1.97 7.03
CA GLN A 113 1.20 0.83 7.57
C GLN A 113 1.60 -0.47 6.87
N LEU A 114 1.35 -1.59 7.53
CA LEU A 114 1.53 -2.90 6.90
C LEU A 114 0.42 -3.16 5.88
N VAL A 115 0.83 -3.60 4.71
CA VAL A 115 -0.05 -3.97 3.60
C VAL A 115 0.38 -5.29 2.99
N ALA A 116 -0.59 -6.03 2.46
CA ALA A 116 -0.38 -7.06 1.45
C ALA A 116 -0.96 -6.53 0.14
N THR A 117 -0.22 -6.62 -0.94
CA THR A 117 -0.62 -6.06 -2.23
C THR A 117 -0.94 -7.17 -3.22
N ARG A 118 -2.09 -7.06 -3.88
CA ARG A 118 -2.38 -7.84 -5.06
C ARG A 118 -1.92 -7.08 -6.28
N ALA A 119 -0.99 -7.66 -7.04
CA ALA A 119 -0.38 -7.04 -8.21
C ALA A 119 -0.52 -7.91 -9.46
N ARG A 120 -0.61 -7.26 -10.61
CA ARG A 120 -0.68 -7.92 -11.92
C ARG A 120 0.06 -7.10 -12.96
N ARG A 121 0.84 -7.80 -13.82
CA ARG A 121 1.43 -7.17 -15.01
C ARG A 121 0.35 -6.78 -16.01
N VAL A 122 0.56 -5.65 -16.64
CA VAL A 122 -0.25 -5.16 -17.75
C VAL A 122 0.53 -5.40 -19.04
N LEU A 123 -0.11 -6.02 -20.02
CA LEU A 123 0.47 -6.32 -21.33
C LEU A 123 -0.33 -5.60 -22.40
N SER A 124 0.34 -5.13 -23.45
CA SER A 124 -0.29 -4.65 -24.66
C SER A 124 -0.89 -5.80 -25.49
N ALA A 125 -1.64 -5.47 -26.53
CA ALA A 125 -2.27 -6.45 -27.40
C ALA A 125 -1.27 -7.40 -28.10
N ASN A 126 -0.03 -6.96 -28.31
CA ASN A 126 1.07 -7.77 -28.86
C ASN A 126 1.89 -8.50 -27.78
N GLY A 127 1.47 -8.47 -26.53
CA GLY A 127 2.13 -9.13 -25.40
C GLY A 127 3.32 -8.38 -24.79
N ALA A 128 3.61 -7.16 -25.23
CA ALA A 128 4.68 -6.36 -24.64
C ALA A 128 4.29 -5.88 -23.22
N PHE A 129 5.28 -5.84 -22.32
CA PHE A 129 5.07 -5.39 -20.95
C PHE A 129 4.87 -3.87 -20.91
N GLU A 130 3.78 -3.43 -20.31
CA GLU A 130 3.39 -2.02 -20.19
C GLU A 130 3.63 -1.46 -18.78
N GLY A 131 3.52 -2.31 -17.77
CA GLY A 131 3.65 -1.92 -16.38
C GLY A 131 2.94 -2.89 -15.43
N VAL A 132 2.74 -2.45 -14.20
CA VAL A 132 2.06 -3.23 -13.16
C VAL A 132 0.93 -2.40 -12.55
N VAL A 133 -0.26 -3.00 -12.50
CA VAL A 133 -1.40 -2.48 -11.72
C VAL A 133 -1.49 -3.23 -10.40
N ALA A 134 -1.84 -2.53 -9.33
CA ALA A 134 -1.91 -3.11 -8.00
C ALA A 134 -2.98 -2.47 -7.11
N THR A 135 -3.38 -3.22 -6.08
CA THR A 135 -4.27 -2.75 -5.01
C THR A 135 -3.79 -3.27 -3.67
N ASP A 136 -3.89 -2.45 -2.63
CA ASP A 136 -3.46 -2.80 -1.27
C ASP A 136 -4.62 -3.32 -0.44
N VAL A 137 -4.30 -4.26 0.45
CA VAL A 137 -5.12 -4.64 1.59
C VAL A 137 -4.37 -4.21 2.85
N SER A 138 -4.91 -3.24 3.56
CA SER A 138 -4.34 -2.79 4.83
C SER A 138 -4.57 -3.82 5.93
N LEU A 139 -3.55 -4.08 6.71
CA LEU A 139 -3.63 -4.96 7.88
C LEU A 139 -4.00 -4.23 9.17
N ARG A 140 -4.32 -2.93 9.09
CA ARG A 140 -4.74 -2.13 10.25
C ARG A 140 -6.00 -2.70 10.92
N ALA A 141 -6.99 -3.09 10.12
CA ALA A 141 -8.23 -3.68 10.64
C ALA A 141 -7.98 -4.95 11.48
N LEU A 142 -6.89 -5.67 11.20
CA LEU A 142 -6.49 -6.85 11.95
C LEU A 142 -5.95 -6.47 13.34
N ASN A 143 -5.15 -5.40 13.45
CA ASN A 143 -4.76 -4.85 14.75
C ASN A 143 -5.97 -4.41 15.58
N ASP A 144 -6.90 -3.66 14.95
CA ASP A 144 -8.11 -3.18 15.60
C ASP A 144 -9.02 -4.33 16.05
N PHE A 145 -9.06 -5.42 15.30
CA PHE A 145 -9.77 -6.63 15.67
C PHE A 145 -9.11 -7.32 16.87
N LEU A 146 -7.79 -7.57 16.81
CA LEU A 146 -7.06 -8.20 17.92
C LEU A 146 -7.15 -7.39 19.22
N GLY A 147 -7.10 -6.05 19.12
CA GLY A 147 -7.20 -5.15 20.27
C GLY A 147 -8.58 -5.18 20.98
N ARG A 148 -9.61 -5.68 20.28
CA ARG A 148 -10.97 -5.87 20.82
C ARG A 148 -11.23 -7.28 21.38
N LEU A 149 -10.31 -8.21 21.18
CA LEU A 149 -10.46 -9.55 21.73
C LEU A 149 -10.23 -9.56 23.24
N ASP A 150 -11.24 -9.96 23.98
CA ASP A 150 -11.13 -10.22 25.41
C ASP A 150 -10.61 -11.69 25.60
N VAL A 151 -9.30 -11.84 25.52
CA VAL A 151 -8.66 -13.16 25.65
C VAL A 151 -8.60 -13.57 27.11
N SER A 152 -8.16 -12.68 28.00
CA SER A 152 -8.16 -12.77 29.46
C SER A 152 -7.60 -11.46 30.05
N ALA A 153 -7.72 -11.29 31.38
CA ALA A 153 -7.25 -10.05 32.07
C ALA A 153 -5.79 -9.68 31.76
N ASN A 154 -4.94 -10.65 31.45
CA ASN A 154 -3.52 -10.46 31.10
C ASN A 154 -3.17 -11.11 29.76
N GLY A 155 -4.18 -11.44 28.95
CA GLY A 155 -4.00 -12.13 27.67
C GLY A 155 -3.45 -11.21 26.57
N LEU A 156 -2.74 -11.81 25.64
CA LEU A 156 -2.18 -11.16 24.47
C LEU A 156 -2.55 -11.98 23.23
N ALA A 157 -3.13 -11.30 22.23
CA ALA A 157 -3.35 -11.88 20.91
C ALA A 157 -2.37 -11.24 19.90
N PHE A 158 -1.71 -12.06 19.09
CA PHE A 158 -0.83 -11.54 18.04
C PHE A 158 -0.74 -12.53 16.87
N ILE A 159 -0.36 -12.00 15.72
CA ILE A 159 -0.09 -12.74 14.49
C ILE A 159 1.32 -12.38 14.03
N ILE A 160 2.13 -13.40 13.76
CA ILE A 160 3.50 -13.26 13.26
C ILE A 160 3.70 -14.07 11.98
N GLU A 161 4.65 -13.67 11.18
CA GLU A 161 5.20 -14.49 10.10
C GLU A 161 6.22 -15.50 10.65
N PRO A 162 6.59 -16.53 9.88
CA PRO A 162 7.57 -17.55 10.35
C PRO A 162 8.93 -16.97 10.76
N ASP A 163 9.31 -15.81 10.24
CA ASP A 163 10.53 -15.08 10.58
C ASP A 163 10.40 -14.22 11.86
N GLY A 164 9.23 -14.27 12.53
CA GLY A 164 8.94 -13.53 13.75
C GLY A 164 8.48 -12.09 13.54
N ASN A 165 8.36 -11.60 12.30
CA ASN A 165 7.85 -10.27 12.05
C ASN A 165 6.36 -10.15 12.39
N LEU A 166 5.99 -9.13 13.16
CA LEU A 166 4.61 -8.88 13.53
C LEU A 166 3.78 -8.48 12.33
N ILE A 167 2.63 -9.14 12.17
CA ILE A 167 1.54 -8.73 11.28
C ILE A 167 0.53 -7.92 12.07
N ALA A 168 0.12 -8.40 13.24
CA ALA A 168 -0.82 -7.71 14.12
C ALA A 168 -0.58 -8.08 15.59
N SER A 169 -0.93 -7.17 16.50
CA SER A 169 -0.85 -7.41 17.94
C SER A 169 -1.88 -6.56 18.70
N SER A 170 -2.44 -7.14 19.77
CA SER A 170 -3.35 -6.43 20.68
C SER A 170 -2.62 -5.48 21.63
N ALA A 171 -1.30 -5.56 21.78
CA ALA A 171 -0.55 -4.85 22.82
C ALA A 171 0.69 -4.09 22.33
N SER A 172 1.07 -4.22 21.06
CA SER A 172 2.29 -3.60 20.53
C SER A 172 2.08 -3.05 19.14
N PRO A 173 2.72 -1.94 18.76
CA PRO A 173 2.77 -1.53 17.36
C PRO A 173 3.48 -2.60 16.54
N ASN A 174 3.09 -2.75 15.29
CA ASN A 174 3.72 -3.67 14.33
C ASN A 174 4.75 -2.98 13.43
N VAL A 175 4.77 -1.65 13.44
CA VAL A 175 5.73 -0.79 12.72
C VAL A 175 6.23 0.29 13.65
N VAL A 176 7.51 0.58 13.58
CA VAL A 176 8.14 1.72 14.24
C VAL A 176 8.67 2.70 13.19
N THR A 177 8.50 3.99 13.45
CA THR A 177 9.02 5.03 12.56
C THR A 177 10.49 5.29 12.89
N LEU A 178 11.34 5.26 11.88
CA LEU A 178 12.76 5.55 11.98
C LEU A 178 13.05 7.06 11.85
N PRO A 179 14.25 7.53 12.27
CA PRO A 179 14.62 8.95 12.19
C PRO A 179 14.57 9.57 10.79
N ASP A 180 14.75 8.76 9.74
CA ASP A 180 14.66 9.17 8.34
C ASP A 180 13.21 9.21 7.80
N CYS A 181 12.23 9.11 8.70
CA CYS A 181 10.80 9.02 8.39
C CYS A 181 10.42 7.77 7.57
N SER A 182 11.25 6.75 7.51
CA SER A 182 10.87 5.43 7.02
C SER A 182 10.27 4.58 8.13
N GLY A 183 9.66 3.43 7.77
CA GLY A 183 9.14 2.46 8.73
C GLY A 183 10.03 1.22 8.83
N ALA A 184 10.12 0.63 10.00
CA ALA A 184 10.66 -0.71 10.22
C ALA A 184 9.62 -1.61 10.86
N ARG A 185 9.54 -2.86 10.42
CA ARG A 185 8.66 -3.87 11.04
C ARG A 185 9.21 -4.26 12.40
N LEU A 186 8.34 -4.41 13.37
CA LEU A 186 8.71 -4.92 14.67
C LEU A 186 8.75 -6.46 14.63
N ASN A 187 9.86 -7.04 15.10
CA ASN A 187 10.00 -8.48 15.26
C ASN A 187 9.62 -8.89 16.69
N ALA A 188 8.93 -10.01 16.84
CA ALA A 188 8.48 -10.53 18.15
C ALA A 188 9.65 -10.74 19.12
N ALA A 189 10.81 -11.23 18.64
CA ALA A 189 12.02 -11.42 19.46
C ALA A 189 12.57 -10.10 20.03
N GLN A 190 12.32 -8.98 19.37
CA GLN A 190 12.80 -7.64 19.74
C GLN A 190 11.70 -6.78 20.40
N SER A 191 10.49 -7.33 20.56
CA SER A 191 9.37 -6.59 21.17
C SER A 191 9.69 -6.11 22.57
N GLY A 192 9.28 -4.92 22.92
CA GLY A 192 9.29 -4.39 24.28
C GLY A 192 8.37 -5.16 25.23
N HIS A 193 7.41 -5.97 24.70
CA HIS A 193 6.43 -6.69 25.50
C HIS A 193 6.98 -8.08 25.93
N PRO A 194 7.15 -8.36 27.27
CA PRO A 194 7.78 -9.57 27.74
C PRO A 194 7.06 -10.86 27.31
N LEU A 195 5.72 -10.89 27.37
CA LEU A 195 4.93 -12.06 26.98
C LEU A 195 5.07 -12.39 25.50
N LEU A 196 5.14 -11.39 24.64
CA LEU A 196 5.30 -11.60 23.20
C LEU A 196 6.67 -12.21 22.89
N ARG A 197 7.74 -11.71 23.53
CA ARG A 197 9.07 -12.33 23.41
C ARG A 197 9.10 -13.76 23.92
N ALA A 198 8.51 -14.01 25.08
CA ALA A 198 8.47 -15.36 25.66
C ALA A 198 7.70 -16.35 24.77
N ALA A 199 6.54 -15.93 24.24
CA ALA A 199 5.73 -16.77 23.37
C ALA A 199 6.40 -17.08 22.01
N TYR A 200 7.25 -16.18 21.50
CA TYR A 200 7.99 -16.42 20.27
C TYR A 200 9.13 -17.43 20.44
N HIS A 201 9.70 -17.54 21.64
CA HIS A 201 10.80 -18.46 21.96
C HIS A 201 10.33 -19.79 22.56
N ALA A 202 9.02 -20.00 22.76
CA ALA A 202 8.43 -21.22 23.28
C ALA A 202 8.19 -22.25 22.17
#